data_0dbd153ff6511b3171612bfa86166036
#
_entry.id   0dbd153ff6511b3171612bfa86166036
#
_cell.length_a   1.000
_cell.length_b   1.000
_cell.length_c   1.000
_cell.angle_alpha   90.00
_cell.angle_beta   90.00
_cell.angle_gamma   90.00
#
_symmetry.space_group_name_H-M   'P 1'
#
loop_
_entity.id
_entity.type
_entity.pdbx_description
1 polymer ?
#
loop_
_entity_poly.entity_id
_entity_poly.type
_entity_poly.pdbx_seq_one_letter_code
_entity_poly.pdbx_strand_id
1 'polypeptide(L)'
;MRSGITRRWLGGSLLITVLLVLLAETMFLYNYTRSYYNSVQQTMYRRFSSVSGQLKMYTGDTVQSTASIRSMALRRMVEQFADKDKYEFMLLDSYGGVIASSSGTSADGIVTGTDFEQAQEASDGLGVAVYRTQSGELVMAACYLVPYAAEDVAAMRLVTSLTLVGAQIKNAIAVSVVIAAVILAFTVMSGLYFIRSIVVPLGQVERTAASIA
;
A
#
# COMPACT_ATOMS: atom_id res chain seq x y z
N MET A 1 51.06 -6.77 -18.29
CA MET A 1 50.52 -5.83 -17.27
C MET A 1 49.17 -5.16 -17.63
N ARG A 2 48.52 -5.49 -18.76
CA ARG A 2 47.27 -4.82 -19.20
C ARG A 2 45.96 -5.47 -18.73
N SER A 3 45.99 -6.68 -18.17
CA SER A 3 44.78 -7.32 -17.61
C SER A 3 44.16 -6.53 -16.44
N GLY A 4 44.95 -5.71 -15.78
CA GLY A 4 44.51 -4.89 -14.67
C GLY A 4 43.61 -3.71 -15.06
N ILE A 5 43.84 -3.06 -16.20
CA ILE A 5 43.07 -1.87 -16.64
C ILE A 5 41.67 -2.32 -17.11
N THR A 6 41.62 -3.38 -17.94
CA THR A 6 40.36 -3.91 -18.43
C THR A 6 39.48 -4.45 -17.30
N ARG A 7 40.10 -5.13 -16.33
CA ARG A 7 39.41 -5.63 -15.14
C ARG A 7 38.88 -4.51 -14.23
N ARG A 8 39.69 -3.41 -14.08
CA ARG A 8 39.25 -2.23 -13.32
C ARG A 8 38.11 -1.50 -14.01
N TRP A 9 38.18 -1.34 -15.34
CA TRP A 9 37.12 -0.69 -16.12
C TRP A 9 35.81 -1.50 -16.08
N LEU A 10 35.89 -2.82 -16.29
CA LEU A 10 34.73 -3.70 -16.18
C LEU A 10 34.12 -3.66 -14.78
N GLY A 11 35.00 -3.73 -13.75
CA GLY A 11 34.52 -3.66 -12.36
C GLY A 11 33.87 -2.32 -12.03
N GLY A 12 34.42 -1.20 -12.52
CA GLY A 12 33.85 0.13 -12.35
C GLY A 12 32.48 0.27 -13.05
N SER A 13 32.39 -0.18 -14.30
CA SER A 13 31.11 -0.18 -15.06
C SER A 13 30.05 -1.04 -14.38
N LEU A 14 30.41 -2.25 -13.94
CA LEU A 14 29.50 -3.16 -13.27
C LEU A 14 29.03 -2.59 -11.93
N LEU A 15 29.93 -1.97 -11.16
CA LEU A 15 29.60 -1.32 -9.89
C LEU A 15 28.61 -0.16 -10.10
N ILE A 16 28.82 0.68 -11.09
CA ILE A 16 27.92 1.79 -11.43
C ILE A 16 26.54 1.23 -11.82
N THR A 17 26.50 0.18 -12.66
CA THR A 17 25.24 -0.44 -13.06
C THR A 17 24.49 -1.05 -11.88
N VAL A 18 25.20 -1.74 -10.98
CA VAL A 18 24.58 -2.30 -9.75
C VAL A 18 24.01 -1.18 -8.89
N LEU A 19 24.74 -0.09 -8.69
CA LEU A 19 24.25 1.07 -7.92
C LEU A 19 22.99 1.67 -8.55
N LEU A 20 22.98 1.86 -9.87
CA LEU A 20 21.82 2.40 -10.58
C LEU A 20 20.61 1.47 -10.48
N VAL A 21 20.81 0.15 -10.62
CA VAL A 21 19.74 -0.84 -10.48
C VAL A 21 19.19 -0.82 -9.06
N LEU A 22 20.03 -0.81 -8.02
CA LEU A 22 19.59 -0.75 -6.63
C LEU A 22 18.80 0.53 -6.32
N LEU A 23 19.24 1.66 -6.87
CA LEU A 23 18.52 2.93 -6.72
C LEU A 23 17.15 2.90 -7.41
N ALA A 24 17.09 2.39 -8.63
CA ALA A 24 15.86 2.22 -9.38
C ALA A 24 14.88 1.27 -8.67
N GLU A 25 15.36 0.13 -8.17
CA GLU A 25 14.58 -0.84 -7.39
C GLU A 25 14.01 -0.21 -6.11
N THR A 26 14.83 0.50 -5.35
CA THR A 26 14.39 1.15 -4.12
C THR A 26 13.30 2.18 -4.40
N MET A 27 13.49 3.00 -5.45
CA MET A 27 12.52 4.00 -5.86
C MET A 27 11.22 3.35 -6.37
N PHE A 28 11.32 2.28 -7.15
CA PHE A 28 10.17 1.52 -7.64
C PHE A 28 9.35 0.94 -6.49
N LEU A 29 9.99 0.22 -5.56
CA LEU A 29 9.32 -0.40 -4.42
C LEU A 29 8.64 0.63 -3.51
N TYR A 30 9.32 1.74 -3.24
CA TYR A 30 8.75 2.83 -2.46
C TYR A 30 7.48 3.41 -3.11
N ASN A 31 7.56 3.76 -4.41
CA ASN A 31 6.42 4.32 -5.14
C ASN A 31 5.28 3.30 -5.30
N TYR A 32 5.61 2.03 -5.59
CA TYR A 32 4.62 0.97 -5.73
C TYR A 32 3.84 0.74 -4.44
N THR A 33 4.56 0.60 -3.32
CA THR A 33 3.95 0.41 -2.01
C THR A 33 3.06 1.59 -1.64
N ARG A 34 3.58 2.82 -1.78
CA ARG A 34 2.83 4.05 -1.49
C ARG A 34 1.57 4.17 -2.35
N SER A 35 1.69 3.92 -3.65
CA SER A 35 0.56 3.97 -4.58
C SER A 35 -0.51 2.96 -4.21
N TYR A 36 -0.12 1.76 -3.78
CA TYR A 36 -1.06 0.73 -3.38
C TYR A 36 -1.85 1.12 -2.13
N TYR A 37 -1.17 1.57 -1.06
CA TYR A 37 -1.84 2.05 0.16
C TYR A 37 -2.79 3.22 -0.14
N ASN A 38 -2.37 4.17 -0.95
CA ASN A 38 -3.21 5.29 -1.37
C ASN A 38 -4.45 4.81 -2.16
N SER A 39 -4.31 3.79 -3.00
CA SER A 39 -5.44 3.21 -3.75
C SER A 39 -6.47 2.57 -2.83
N VAL A 40 -6.03 1.81 -1.82
CA VAL A 40 -6.92 1.23 -0.80
C VAL A 40 -7.65 2.33 -0.04
N GLN A 41 -6.91 3.32 0.45
CA GLN A 41 -7.46 4.47 1.17
C GLN A 41 -8.52 5.22 0.34
N GLN A 42 -8.22 5.54 -0.92
CA GLN A 42 -9.18 6.21 -1.81
C GLN A 42 -10.42 5.36 -2.09
N THR A 43 -10.27 4.04 -2.13
CA THR A 43 -11.40 3.14 -2.30
C THR A 43 -12.29 3.17 -1.06
N MET A 44 -11.72 3.16 0.15
CA MET A 44 -12.46 3.30 1.40
C MET A 44 -13.20 4.65 1.46
N TYR A 45 -12.55 5.74 1.07
CA TYR A 45 -13.17 7.08 1.04
C TYR A 45 -14.37 7.16 0.08
N ARG A 46 -14.25 6.55 -1.10
CA ARG A 46 -15.40 6.46 -2.03
C ARG A 46 -16.55 5.66 -1.44
N ARG A 47 -16.26 4.63 -0.65
CA ARG A 47 -17.28 3.85 0.05
C ARG A 47 -17.99 4.67 1.14
N PHE A 48 -17.27 5.50 1.88
CA PHE A 48 -17.90 6.41 2.83
C PHE A 48 -18.93 7.33 2.17
N SER A 49 -18.63 7.88 0.99
CA SER A 49 -19.58 8.71 0.26
C SER A 49 -20.88 7.96 -0.08
N SER A 50 -20.78 6.69 -0.49
CA SER A 50 -21.94 5.85 -0.79
C SER A 50 -22.75 5.51 0.46
N VAL A 51 -22.07 5.10 1.54
CA VAL A 51 -22.71 4.70 2.80
C VAL A 51 -23.28 5.90 3.55
N SER A 52 -22.61 7.05 3.50
CA SER A 52 -23.06 8.32 4.08
C SER A 52 -24.42 8.75 3.51
N GLY A 53 -24.64 8.57 2.20
CA GLY A 53 -25.95 8.82 1.58
C GLY A 53 -27.03 7.91 2.14
N GLN A 54 -26.75 6.64 2.37
CA GLN A 54 -27.69 5.70 3.01
C GLN A 54 -27.94 6.08 4.46
N LEU A 55 -26.89 6.35 5.24
CA LEU A 55 -26.99 6.74 6.64
C LEU A 55 -27.89 7.99 6.80
N LYS A 56 -27.73 8.97 5.94
CA LYS A 56 -28.55 10.19 5.94
C LYS A 56 -30.05 9.92 5.77
N MET A 57 -30.42 8.87 5.03
CA MET A 57 -31.84 8.47 4.89
C MET A 57 -32.41 7.91 6.19
N TYR A 58 -31.58 7.29 7.03
CA TYR A 58 -32.03 6.71 8.31
C TYR A 58 -31.93 7.70 9.49
N THR A 59 -31.13 8.76 9.37
CA THR A 59 -30.89 9.76 10.44
C THR A 59 -31.50 11.12 10.16
N GLY A 60 -32.05 11.35 8.96
CA GLY A 60 -32.62 12.64 8.58
C GLY A 60 -33.86 13.03 9.40
N ASP A 61 -34.09 14.33 9.56
CA ASP A 61 -35.17 14.95 10.36
C ASP A 61 -36.61 14.53 9.98
N THR A 62 -36.79 13.90 8.83
CA THR A 62 -38.08 13.43 8.32
C THR A 62 -38.59 12.15 8.99
N VAL A 63 -37.71 11.46 9.72
CA VAL A 63 -38.09 10.19 10.38
C VAL A 63 -38.31 10.45 11.88
N GLN A 64 -39.54 10.83 12.25
CA GLN A 64 -40.02 10.88 13.65
C GLN A 64 -40.10 9.47 14.23
N SER A 65 -39.04 8.72 14.22
CA SER A 65 -38.98 7.37 14.77
C SER A 65 -38.40 7.39 16.18
N THR A 66 -38.98 6.57 17.05
CA THR A 66 -38.49 6.34 18.40
C THR A 66 -37.01 5.87 18.34
N ALA A 67 -36.17 6.27 19.30
CA ALA A 67 -34.75 5.91 19.34
C ALA A 67 -34.50 4.40 19.12
N SER A 68 -35.40 3.52 19.65
CA SER A 68 -35.30 2.07 19.45
C SER A 68 -35.51 1.62 18.01
N ILE A 69 -36.41 2.24 17.26
CA ILE A 69 -36.65 1.92 15.84
C ILE A 69 -35.44 2.37 15.01
N ARG A 70 -34.88 3.53 15.33
CA ARG A 70 -33.69 4.07 14.66
C ARG A 70 -32.46 3.18 14.90
N SER A 71 -32.21 2.77 16.13
CA SER A 71 -31.07 1.89 16.46
C SER A 71 -31.21 0.52 15.76
N MET A 72 -32.42 -0.02 15.65
CA MET A 72 -32.69 -1.26 14.92
C MET A 72 -32.46 -1.09 13.41
N ALA A 73 -32.86 0.04 12.83
CA ALA A 73 -32.65 0.34 11.42
C ALA A 73 -31.15 0.51 11.09
N LEU A 74 -30.40 1.19 11.96
CA LEU A 74 -28.95 1.35 11.81
C LEU A 74 -28.22 0.02 11.90
N ARG A 75 -28.56 -0.83 12.88
CA ARG A 75 -27.99 -2.19 12.97
C ARG A 75 -28.27 -3.00 11.71
N ARG A 76 -29.50 -2.99 11.21
CA ARG A 76 -29.88 -3.68 9.98
C ARG A 76 -29.12 -3.16 8.76
N MET A 77 -28.91 -1.84 8.65
CA MET A 77 -28.09 -1.24 7.60
C MET A 77 -26.64 -1.75 7.65
N VAL A 78 -26.04 -1.83 8.83
CA VAL A 78 -24.69 -2.35 9.02
C VAL A 78 -24.62 -3.84 8.69
N GLU A 79 -25.58 -4.66 9.15
CA GLU A 79 -25.66 -6.10 8.88
C GLU A 79 -25.85 -6.41 7.39
N GLN A 80 -26.55 -5.54 6.66
CA GLN A 80 -26.81 -5.67 5.23
C GLN A 80 -25.76 -5.01 4.35
N PHE A 81 -24.64 -4.57 4.93
CA PHE A 81 -23.56 -3.95 4.16
C PHE A 81 -23.06 -4.88 3.05
N ALA A 82 -23.12 -4.42 1.79
CA ALA A 82 -22.92 -5.25 0.60
C ALA A 82 -21.50 -5.81 0.47
N ASP A 83 -20.49 -5.07 0.97
CA ASP A 83 -19.08 -5.43 0.81
C ASP A 83 -18.44 -6.01 2.08
N LYS A 84 -19.24 -6.63 2.96
CA LYS A 84 -18.78 -7.22 4.23
C LYS A 84 -17.67 -8.28 4.08
N ASP A 85 -17.54 -8.88 2.91
CA ASP A 85 -16.49 -9.86 2.61
C ASP A 85 -15.10 -9.18 2.43
N LYS A 86 -15.07 -7.87 2.15
CA LYS A 86 -13.85 -7.10 1.89
C LYS A 86 -13.57 -6.08 2.98
N TYR A 87 -14.62 -5.53 3.56
CA TYR A 87 -14.54 -4.47 4.55
C TYR A 87 -15.43 -4.81 5.75
N GLU A 88 -14.91 -4.67 6.92
CA GLU A 88 -15.72 -4.60 8.12
C GLU A 88 -16.21 -3.16 8.27
N PHE A 89 -17.53 -2.98 8.28
CA PHE A 89 -18.18 -1.69 8.46
C PHE A 89 -18.68 -1.55 9.89
N MET A 90 -18.37 -0.43 10.53
CA MET A 90 -18.77 -0.14 11.91
C MET A 90 -19.34 1.27 12.01
N LEU A 91 -20.28 1.44 12.94
CA LEU A 91 -20.73 2.74 13.43
C LEU A 91 -20.15 2.98 14.81
N LEU A 92 -19.64 4.19 15.01
CA LEU A 92 -18.99 4.60 16.27
C LEU A 92 -19.81 5.71 16.94
N ASP A 93 -19.77 5.71 18.27
CA ASP A 93 -20.27 6.81 19.09
C ASP A 93 -19.26 7.96 19.18
N SER A 94 -19.60 9.01 19.93
CA SER A 94 -18.75 10.20 20.13
C SER A 94 -17.45 9.92 20.92
N TYR A 95 -17.35 8.77 21.56
CA TYR A 95 -16.17 8.33 22.31
C TYR A 95 -15.33 7.32 21.52
N GLY A 96 -15.75 6.97 20.29
CA GLY A 96 -15.12 5.94 19.47
C GLY A 96 -15.55 4.51 19.84
N GLY A 97 -16.57 4.35 20.67
CA GLY A 97 -17.16 3.06 21.00
C GLY A 97 -17.96 2.49 19.81
N VAL A 98 -17.91 1.17 19.61
CA VAL A 98 -18.63 0.51 18.50
C VAL A 98 -20.08 0.30 18.86
N ILE A 99 -20.99 0.95 18.13
CA ILE A 99 -22.45 0.80 18.25
C ILE A 99 -22.95 -0.44 17.51
N ALA A 100 -22.43 -0.65 16.29
CA ALA A 100 -22.78 -1.76 15.42
C ALA A 100 -21.61 -2.12 14.49
N SER A 101 -21.45 -3.42 14.20
CA SER A 101 -20.44 -3.94 13.27
C SER A 101 -21.07 -4.94 12.30
N SER A 102 -20.63 -4.92 11.04
CA SER A 102 -21.08 -5.85 10.00
C SER A 102 -20.57 -7.28 10.19
N SER A 103 -19.52 -7.47 11.01
CA SER A 103 -19.00 -8.79 11.38
C SER A 103 -19.79 -9.44 12.53
N GLY A 104 -20.67 -8.68 13.19
CA GLY A 104 -21.41 -9.14 14.35
C GLY A 104 -20.57 -9.32 15.62
N THR A 105 -19.27 -9.00 15.56
CA THR A 105 -18.39 -9.02 16.73
C THR A 105 -18.74 -7.85 17.65
N SER A 106 -19.02 -8.19 18.91
CA SER A 106 -19.20 -7.18 19.96
C SER A 106 -17.91 -6.38 20.17
N ALA A 107 -18.07 -5.15 20.62
CA ALA A 107 -17.01 -4.15 20.82
C ALA A 107 -15.81 -4.58 21.69
N ASP A 108 -15.89 -5.70 22.37
CA ASP A 108 -14.94 -6.13 23.43
C ASP A 108 -13.51 -6.48 22.96
N GLY A 109 -13.20 -6.34 21.69
CA GLY A 109 -11.86 -6.60 21.17
C GLY A 109 -11.34 -5.57 20.16
N ILE A 110 -12.13 -4.57 19.83
CA ILE A 110 -11.75 -3.58 18.81
C ILE A 110 -11.14 -2.38 19.52
N VAL A 111 -9.83 -2.35 19.51
CA VAL A 111 -9.08 -1.15 19.92
C VAL A 111 -9.51 -0.02 18.99
N THR A 112 -10.14 1.02 19.54
CA THR A 112 -10.31 2.29 18.85
C THR A 112 -8.93 2.75 18.43
N GLY A 113 -8.65 2.64 17.12
CA GLY A 113 -7.34 2.97 16.60
C GLY A 113 -7.18 4.48 16.47
N THR A 114 -5.96 4.91 16.25
CA THR A 114 -5.60 6.30 15.97
C THR A 114 -6.32 6.91 14.75
N ASP A 115 -7.05 6.11 13.98
CA ASP A 115 -7.88 6.55 12.86
C ASP A 115 -9.05 7.46 13.31
N PHE A 116 -9.69 7.17 14.45
CA PHE A 116 -10.75 8.01 14.99
C PHE A 116 -10.20 9.34 15.52
N GLU A 117 -9.09 9.32 16.28
CA GLU A 117 -8.43 10.52 16.76
C GLU A 117 -7.97 11.40 15.58
N GLN A 118 -7.35 10.81 14.57
CA GLN A 118 -6.96 11.54 13.34
C GLN A 118 -8.16 12.14 12.62
N ALA A 119 -9.31 11.44 12.58
CA ALA A 119 -10.52 11.98 11.98
C ALA A 119 -11.04 13.21 12.75
N GLN A 120 -10.92 13.22 14.10
CA GLN A 120 -11.32 14.35 14.92
C GLN A 120 -10.43 15.58 14.71
N GLU A 121 -9.13 15.38 14.46
CA GLU A 121 -8.17 16.45 14.22
C GLU A 121 -8.19 16.97 12.77
N ALA A 122 -8.61 16.13 11.82
CA ALA A 122 -8.62 16.46 10.41
C ALA A 122 -9.77 17.40 10.03
N SER A 123 -9.49 18.43 9.23
CA SER A 123 -10.49 19.39 8.78
C SER A 123 -11.57 18.80 7.88
N ASP A 124 -11.31 17.67 7.23
CA ASP A 124 -12.23 16.92 6.38
C ASP A 124 -12.95 15.78 7.15
N GLY A 125 -12.63 15.61 8.43
CA GLY A 125 -13.20 14.56 9.27
C GLY A 125 -12.78 13.14 8.88
N LEU A 126 -11.66 12.99 8.15
CA LEU A 126 -11.15 11.71 7.67
C LEU A 126 -9.87 11.33 8.40
N GLY A 127 -9.82 10.14 8.98
CA GLY A 127 -8.62 9.57 9.58
C GLY A 127 -8.33 8.19 9.04
N VAL A 128 -7.06 7.83 8.91
CA VAL A 128 -6.62 6.50 8.45
C VAL A 128 -5.46 6.00 9.27
N ALA A 129 -5.57 4.80 9.78
CA ALA A 129 -4.49 4.12 10.48
C ALA A 129 -4.24 2.73 9.92
N VAL A 130 -2.97 2.33 9.96
CA VAL A 130 -2.54 0.96 9.63
C VAL A 130 -1.97 0.35 10.90
N TYR A 131 -2.51 -0.78 11.32
CA TYR A 131 -2.08 -1.45 12.54
C TYR A 131 -2.16 -2.97 12.42
N ARG A 132 -1.58 -3.67 13.38
CA ARG A 132 -1.71 -5.12 13.49
C ARG A 132 -2.77 -5.47 14.51
N THR A 133 -3.65 -6.38 14.12
CA THR A 133 -4.64 -6.98 15.04
C THR A 133 -3.96 -7.88 16.07
N GLN A 134 -4.68 -8.29 17.09
CA GLN A 134 -4.19 -9.28 18.08
C GLN A 134 -3.82 -10.61 17.42
N SER A 135 -4.46 -10.98 16.30
CA SER A 135 -4.10 -12.16 15.50
C SER A 135 -2.82 -11.99 14.66
N GLY A 136 -2.19 -10.80 14.70
CA GLY A 136 -0.99 -10.46 13.92
C GLY A 136 -1.27 -10.03 12.48
N GLU A 137 -2.54 -9.95 12.09
CA GLU A 137 -2.95 -9.52 10.75
C GLU A 137 -2.75 -8.00 10.59
N LEU A 138 -2.20 -7.59 9.45
CA LEU A 138 -2.07 -6.17 9.10
C LEU A 138 -3.38 -5.69 8.49
N VAL A 139 -3.96 -4.65 9.08
CA VAL A 139 -5.23 -4.06 8.63
C VAL A 139 -5.09 -2.56 8.42
N MET A 140 -5.90 -2.01 7.53
CA MET A 140 -6.11 -0.58 7.38
C MET A 140 -7.51 -0.25 7.89
N ALA A 141 -7.59 0.69 8.81
CA ALA A 141 -8.83 1.29 9.25
C ALA A 141 -8.93 2.72 8.74
N ALA A 142 -10.09 3.07 8.24
CA ALA A 142 -10.42 4.45 7.89
C ALA A 142 -11.67 4.86 8.67
N CYS A 143 -11.65 6.05 9.24
CA CYS A 143 -12.75 6.64 9.98
C CYS A 143 -13.22 7.94 9.30
N TYR A 144 -14.53 8.15 9.27
CA TYR A 144 -15.14 9.37 8.77
C TYR A 144 -16.16 9.90 9.78
N LEU A 145 -15.96 11.13 10.23
CA LEU A 145 -16.92 11.82 11.10
C LEU A 145 -18.18 12.17 10.32
N VAL A 146 -19.33 11.91 10.91
CA VAL A 146 -20.64 12.16 10.28
C VAL A 146 -21.26 13.39 10.91
N PRO A 147 -21.20 14.56 10.24
CA PRO A 147 -21.62 15.82 10.85
C PRO A 147 -23.14 15.98 11.02
N TYR A 148 -23.91 15.02 10.49
CA TYR A 148 -25.40 15.05 10.50
C TYR A 148 -26.01 13.74 11.05
N ALA A 149 -25.24 12.98 11.81
CA ALA A 149 -25.74 11.78 12.44
C ALA A 149 -26.65 12.11 13.64
N ALA A 150 -27.55 11.19 13.95
CA ALA A 150 -28.35 11.26 15.15
C ALA A 150 -27.41 11.24 16.39
N GLU A 151 -27.90 11.75 17.52
CA GLU A 151 -27.14 11.92 18.77
C GLU A 151 -26.27 10.71 19.19
N ASP A 152 -26.64 9.52 18.70
CA ASP A 152 -25.98 8.26 19.05
C ASP A 152 -24.82 7.86 18.10
N VAL A 153 -24.70 8.44 16.89
CA VAL A 153 -23.68 8.04 15.90
C VAL A 153 -22.81 9.22 15.53
N ALA A 154 -21.53 9.16 15.85
CA ALA A 154 -20.58 10.22 15.55
C ALA A 154 -19.70 9.93 14.33
N ALA A 155 -19.41 8.66 14.05
CA ALA A 155 -18.53 8.29 12.96
C ALA A 155 -18.89 6.95 12.30
N MET A 156 -18.43 6.80 11.06
CA MET A 156 -18.38 5.55 10.32
C MET A 156 -16.94 5.09 10.21
N ARG A 157 -16.70 3.80 10.40
CA ARG A 157 -15.40 3.17 10.28
C ARG A 157 -15.44 2.01 9.31
N LEU A 158 -14.46 1.93 8.43
CA LEU A 158 -14.20 0.79 7.56
C LEU A 158 -12.85 0.18 7.92
N VAL A 159 -12.80 -1.14 8.08
CA VAL A 159 -11.56 -1.88 8.30
C VAL A 159 -11.40 -2.91 7.20
N THR A 160 -10.21 -3.01 6.64
CA THR A 160 -9.89 -3.99 5.60
C THR A 160 -8.56 -4.67 5.87
N SER A 161 -8.49 -5.96 5.56
CA SER A 161 -7.25 -6.73 5.63
C SER A 161 -6.26 -6.31 4.55
N LEU A 162 -5.01 -6.14 4.92
CA LEU A 162 -3.90 -5.89 4.01
C LEU A 162 -3.11 -7.15 3.66
N THR A 163 -3.58 -8.34 4.02
CA THR A 163 -2.87 -9.61 3.75
C THR A 163 -2.73 -9.88 2.26
N LEU A 164 -3.78 -9.66 1.48
CA LEU A 164 -3.72 -9.77 0.01
C LEU A 164 -2.80 -8.72 -0.60
N VAL A 165 -2.76 -7.52 -0.02
CA VAL A 165 -1.83 -6.44 -0.38
C VAL A 165 -0.39 -6.90 -0.20
N GLY A 166 -0.08 -7.50 0.94
CA GLY A 166 1.25 -8.04 1.22
C GLY A 166 1.68 -9.11 0.21
N ALA A 167 0.76 -9.97 -0.22
CA ALA A 167 1.04 -10.98 -1.25
C ALA A 167 1.32 -10.35 -2.62
N GLN A 168 0.56 -9.34 -3.02
CA GLN A 168 0.78 -8.62 -4.28
C GLN A 168 2.09 -7.83 -4.27
N ILE A 169 2.42 -7.18 -3.17
CA ILE A 169 3.71 -6.48 -3.01
C ILE A 169 4.87 -7.49 -3.10
N LYS A 170 4.78 -8.63 -2.42
CA LYS A 170 5.81 -9.70 -2.51
C LYS A 170 6.00 -10.19 -3.95
N ASN A 171 4.91 -10.39 -4.68
CA ASN A 171 4.99 -10.81 -6.08
C ASN A 171 5.64 -9.72 -6.97
N ALA A 172 5.30 -8.45 -6.78
CA ALA A 172 5.94 -7.33 -7.48
C ALA A 172 7.46 -7.27 -7.18
N ILE A 173 7.85 -7.45 -5.92
CA ILE A 173 9.27 -7.54 -5.51
C ILE A 173 9.97 -8.69 -6.24
N ALA A 174 9.36 -9.87 -6.28
CA ALA A 174 9.95 -11.03 -6.94
C ALA A 174 10.17 -10.79 -8.44
N VAL A 175 9.19 -10.19 -9.12
CA VAL A 175 9.29 -9.83 -10.54
C VAL A 175 10.39 -8.78 -10.77
N SER A 176 10.46 -7.73 -9.95
CA SER A 176 11.47 -6.69 -10.10
C SER A 176 12.89 -7.22 -9.89
N VAL A 177 13.10 -8.10 -8.89
CA VAL A 177 14.39 -8.77 -8.66
C VAL A 177 14.80 -9.62 -9.87
N VAL A 178 13.86 -10.33 -10.50
CA VAL A 178 14.16 -11.09 -11.73
C VAL A 178 14.58 -10.16 -12.86
N ILE A 179 13.89 -9.04 -13.06
CA ILE A 179 14.25 -8.05 -14.07
C ILE A 179 15.65 -7.47 -13.79
N ALA A 180 15.95 -7.12 -12.56
CA ALA A 180 17.26 -6.64 -12.15
C ALA A 180 18.37 -7.66 -12.45
N ALA A 181 18.14 -8.94 -12.13
CA ALA A 181 19.09 -10.03 -12.42
C ALA A 181 19.33 -10.18 -13.93
N VAL A 182 18.29 -10.06 -14.76
CA VAL A 182 18.41 -10.11 -16.23
C VAL A 182 19.24 -8.93 -16.74
N ILE A 183 18.99 -7.70 -16.27
CA ILE A 183 19.76 -6.50 -16.64
C ILE A 183 21.24 -6.69 -16.30
N LEU A 184 21.53 -7.18 -15.10
CA LEU A 184 22.90 -7.43 -14.66
C LEU A 184 23.59 -8.50 -15.51
N ALA A 185 22.89 -9.60 -15.84
CA ALA A 185 23.42 -10.63 -16.72
C ALA A 185 23.75 -10.10 -18.12
N PHE A 186 22.86 -9.31 -18.71
CA PHE A 186 23.12 -8.66 -20.00
C PHE A 186 24.31 -7.67 -19.94
N THR A 187 24.44 -6.93 -18.86
CA THR A 187 25.58 -6.00 -18.67
C THR A 187 26.90 -6.76 -18.62
N VAL A 188 26.95 -7.87 -17.87
CA VAL A 188 28.15 -8.71 -17.80
C VAL A 188 28.48 -9.33 -19.16
N MET A 189 27.48 -9.91 -19.84
CA MET A 189 27.67 -10.52 -21.17
C MET A 189 28.15 -9.49 -22.19
N SER A 190 27.55 -8.31 -22.23
CA SER A 190 27.93 -7.21 -23.12
C SER A 190 29.37 -6.77 -22.84
N GLY A 191 29.75 -6.62 -21.57
CA GLY A 191 31.12 -6.27 -21.19
C GLY A 191 32.13 -7.31 -21.59
N LEU A 192 31.84 -8.60 -21.42
CA LEU A 192 32.71 -9.70 -21.84
C LEU A 192 32.85 -9.78 -23.36
N TYR A 193 31.73 -9.57 -24.09
CA TYR A 193 31.74 -9.51 -25.55
C TYR A 193 32.61 -8.35 -26.06
N PHE A 194 32.45 -7.16 -25.51
CA PHE A 194 33.26 -6.01 -25.84
C PHE A 194 34.75 -6.23 -25.63
N ILE A 195 35.13 -6.84 -24.50
CA ILE A 195 36.52 -7.18 -24.22
C ILE A 195 37.10 -8.15 -25.27
N ARG A 196 36.37 -9.19 -25.60
CA ARG A 196 36.84 -10.22 -26.57
C ARG A 196 36.87 -9.70 -27.99
N SER A 197 35.89 -8.86 -28.39
CA SER A 197 35.74 -8.41 -29.77
C SER A 197 36.61 -7.20 -30.13
N ILE A 198 36.89 -6.33 -29.16
CA ILE A 198 37.60 -5.05 -29.44
C ILE A 198 38.91 -4.94 -28.70
N VAL A 199 38.92 -5.18 -27.39
CA VAL A 199 40.13 -4.90 -26.55
C VAL A 199 41.25 -5.90 -26.83
N VAL A 200 40.92 -7.18 -27.03
CA VAL A 200 41.93 -8.21 -27.30
C VAL A 200 42.61 -8.03 -28.67
N PRO A 201 41.88 -7.86 -29.79
CA PRO A 201 42.51 -7.62 -31.10
C PRO A 201 43.35 -6.34 -31.17
N LEU A 202 42.85 -5.21 -30.62
CA LEU A 202 43.59 -3.97 -30.58
C LEU A 202 44.94 -4.12 -29.83
N GLY A 203 44.97 -4.89 -28.75
CA GLY A 203 46.19 -5.21 -28.01
C GLY A 203 47.19 -6.06 -28.78
N GLN A 204 46.74 -6.85 -29.74
CA GLN A 204 47.63 -7.63 -30.64
C GLN A 204 48.25 -6.76 -31.71
N VAL A 205 47.47 -5.87 -32.35
CA VAL A 205 47.98 -4.91 -33.35
C VAL A 205 49.06 -4.00 -32.77
N GLU A 206 48.84 -3.46 -31.57
CA GLU A 206 49.81 -2.61 -30.91
C GLU A 206 51.15 -3.32 -30.59
N ARG A 207 51.09 -4.61 -30.19
CA ARG A 207 52.29 -5.43 -29.93
C ARG A 207 53.07 -5.71 -31.22
N THR A 208 52.35 -5.97 -32.33
CA THR A 208 52.99 -6.20 -33.64
C THR A 208 53.64 -4.93 -34.14
N ALA A 209 52.99 -3.77 -34.00
CA ALA A 209 53.57 -2.49 -34.40
C ALA A 209 54.80 -2.13 -33.57
N ALA A 210 54.80 -2.42 -32.27
CA ALA A 210 55.95 -2.16 -31.39
C ALA A 210 57.15 -3.14 -31.63
N SER A 211 56.92 -4.26 -32.31
CA SER A 211 57.99 -5.23 -32.66
C SER A 211 58.65 -4.92 -34.03
N ILE A 212 58.08 -4.00 -34.80
CA ILE A 212 58.59 -3.59 -36.13
C ILE A 212 59.34 -2.25 -36.06
N ALA A 213 59.14 -1.50 -34.99
CA ALA A 213 59.88 -0.25 -34.73
C ALA A 213 61.14 -0.52 -33.88
#